data_278161303a540f2b2059e1e175c5085f
#
_entry.id   278161303a540f2b2059e1e175c5085f
#
_cell.length_a   1.000
_cell.length_b   1.000
_cell.length_c   1.000
_cell.angle_alpha   90.00
_cell.angle_beta   90.00
_cell.angle_gamma   90.00
#
_symmetry.space_group_name_H-M   'P 1'
#
loop_
_entity.id
_entity.type
_entity.pdbx_description
1 polymer ?
#
loop_
_entity_poly.entity_id
_entity_poly.type
_entity_poly.pdbx_seq_one_letter_code
_entity_poly.pdbx_strand_id
1 'polypeptide(L)'
;SASFASNSATPYTLPSAPTIGAATRYASQAVNVEFTAPNNGGNTITIYTVTSSPGNIIAAGTTSPITVTGLTNGTAYTFTITATNDAGTSSASSASNSATPYTVPAAPTIGTATRSASQSVQVTFSYPDGGGSAITGYTVTSSPGSITGTGSTSPITVTGLTNGTAYTFTVTATNAAGTSSASSASNSATPYTVPGAPTIGTATRSGSGAVQVTFTAPASTGGNTITGYTATSSPGNITGTGSTSPITVSGLTNGTAYTFTMTATNAAGTSSASSASNSATPYTVPGTPTIGTATSTGQTTATVAFTAPASDGGSTITSYTAVSSPGGVTGTLSQAGSGTISVSGLTAGTSYTFTVYATNAAGNSSSSSASNSITTSQSAPSSVEYLVVAGGAGGGGASGGRGGGGGAGGLLTSTVSVSAGTPYSITVGGGGGGSNGVNGRGSPGNPSTFFNITSTGGGGGAGNDGGGTGPGLPGGSGGGGHYDGSGGPGIGGQGYPGGPGITNPNFGSGGGGGAGGAGTGGNTTFGGPGGPGLAPGIAGPGIFYAGGGGGQIDPGTQGSGGSGIGGSGGGQNPGASYTGSGGGGNGTGGTAGAGGPGVVIIAYPTAFTALSSISPGLSYDTPGGRPGYRVYRFYGGSGPIQW
;
A
#
# COMPACT_ATOMS: atom_id res chain seq x y z
N SER A 1 -105.10 94.13 -81.63
CA SER A 1 -103.87 93.52 -81.36
C SER A 1 -103.64 93.37 -79.82
N ALA A 2 -103.72 92.20 -79.42
CA ALA A 2 -103.39 91.90 -78.03
C ALA A 2 -101.85 91.73 -77.92
N SER A 3 -101.31 92.49 -77.08
CA SER A 3 -99.89 92.35 -76.71
C SER A 3 -99.71 91.14 -75.84
N PHE A 4 -98.76 90.33 -76.13
CA PHE A 4 -98.35 89.23 -75.27
C PHE A 4 -97.78 89.78 -73.99
N ALA A 5 -98.25 89.24 -72.94
CA ALA A 5 -97.67 89.55 -71.63
C ALA A 5 -96.19 89.10 -71.61
N SER A 6 -95.36 90.01 -71.22
CA SER A 6 -93.97 89.69 -70.99
C SER A 6 -93.79 88.61 -69.91
N ASN A 7 -92.89 87.67 -70.15
CA ASN A 7 -92.53 86.74 -69.08
C ASN A 7 -92.11 87.50 -67.84
N SER A 8 -92.66 87.14 -66.76
CA SER A 8 -92.21 87.67 -65.48
C SER A 8 -90.79 87.20 -65.15
N ALA A 9 -89.83 88.05 -65.20
CA ALA A 9 -88.50 87.74 -64.78
C ALA A 9 -88.40 88.04 -63.25
N THR A 10 -88.21 87.10 -62.47
CA THR A 10 -87.95 87.31 -61.09
C THR A 10 -86.46 87.63 -60.88
N PRO A 11 -86.16 88.85 -60.46
CA PRO A 11 -84.74 89.19 -60.23
C PRO A 11 -84.20 88.38 -59.04
N TYR A 12 -83.02 87.81 -59.20
CA TYR A 12 -82.30 87.08 -58.13
C TYR A 12 -80.91 87.72 -57.94
N THR A 13 -80.34 87.48 -56.69
CA THR A 13 -79.08 88.07 -56.23
C THR A 13 -78.14 86.98 -55.86
N LEU A 14 -76.89 87.34 -55.49
CA LEU A 14 -75.92 86.41 -54.91
C LEU A 14 -76.49 85.82 -53.62
N PRO A 15 -76.20 84.56 -53.33
CA PRO A 15 -76.53 84.00 -52.03
C PRO A 15 -75.83 84.75 -50.88
N SER A 16 -76.41 84.75 -49.73
CA SER A 16 -75.68 85.21 -48.55
C SER A 16 -74.59 84.16 -48.18
N ALA A 17 -73.60 84.55 -47.38
CA ALA A 17 -72.60 83.66 -46.92
C ALA A 17 -73.21 82.50 -46.11
N PRO A 18 -72.89 81.27 -46.38
CA PRO A 18 -73.33 80.15 -45.54
C PRO A 18 -72.88 80.33 -44.08
N THR A 19 -73.60 79.78 -43.12
CA THR A 19 -73.14 79.67 -41.75
C THR A 19 -72.38 78.39 -41.60
N ILE A 20 -71.05 78.50 -41.36
CA ILE A 20 -70.19 77.31 -41.20
C ILE A 20 -70.44 76.65 -39.82
N GLY A 21 -70.55 75.36 -39.82
CA GLY A 21 -70.69 74.50 -38.63
C GLY A 21 -69.39 73.93 -38.17
N ALA A 22 -69.43 72.74 -37.56
CA ALA A 22 -68.27 72.05 -37.04
C ALA A 22 -67.44 71.45 -38.18
N ALA A 23 -66.16 71.71 -38.10
CA ALA A 23 -65.17 70.93 -38.83
C ALA A 23 -64.68 69.72 -37.95
N THR A 24 -64.91 68.51 -38.43
CA THR A 24 -64.57 67.27 -37.67
C THR A 24 -63.73 66.32 -38.53
N ARG A 25 -62.76 65.69 -37.86
CA ARG A 25 -61.98 64.65 -38.56
C ARG A 25 -62.91 63.54 -39.13
N TYR A 26 -62.79 63.21 -40.37
CA TYR A 26 -63.56 62.14 -40.98
C TYR A 26 -62.69 60.86 -41.18
N ALA A 27 -61.59 61.02 -41.82
CA ALA A 27 -60.66 59.88 -42.15
C ALA A 27 -59.22 60.38 -42.28
N SER A 28 -58.29 59.51 -42.73
CA SER A 28 -56.98 59.96 -43.14
C SER A 28 -57.11 61.01 -44.26
N GLN A 29 -56.39 62.11 -44.12
CA GLN A 29 -56.38 63.24 -45.08
C GLN A 29 -57.75 63.81 -45.38
N ALA A 30 -58.73 63.62 -44.49
CA ALA A 30 -60.13 64.09 -44.74
C ALA A 30 -60.77 64.66 -43.49
N VAL A 31 -61.51 65.79 -43.69
CA VAL A 31 -62.28 66.46 -42.68
C VAL A 31 -63.70 66.72 -43.25
N ASN A 32 -64.72 66.44 -42.47
CA ASN A 32 -66.11 66.84 -42.72
C ASN A 32 -66.34 68.25 -42.21
N VAL A 33 -66.89 69.09 -43.09
CA VAL A 33 -67.29 70.48 -42.76
C VAL A 33 -68.81 70.58 -42.81
N GLU A 34 -69.41 70.81 -41.69
CA GLU A 34 -70.83 71.04 -41.58
C GLU A 34 -71.15 72.53 -41.88
N PHE A 35 -72.32 72.81 -42.41
CA PHE A 35 -72.80 74.16 -42.65
C PHE A 35 -74.31 74.19 -42.70
N THR A 36 -74.86 75.40 -42.47
CA THR A 36 -76.27 75.70 -42.70
C THR A 36 -76.41 76.53 -43.99
N ALA A 37 -77.31 76.11 -44.83
CA ALA A 37 -77.58 76.76 -46.11
C ALA A 37 -77.99 78.24 -45.86
N PRO A 38 -77.47 79.17 -46.60
CA PRO A 38 -77.79 80.57 -46.50
C PRO A 38 -79.12 80.94 -47.22
N ASN A 39 -79.53 82.22 -47.16
CA ASN A 39 -80.54 82.69 -48.07
C ASN A 39 -80.02 82.62 -49.50
N ASN A 40 -80.79 82.00 -50.38
CA ASN A 40 -80.40 81.67 -51.77
C ASN A 40 -80.49 82.87 -52.75
N GLY A 41 -80.89 84.08 -52.28
CA GLY A 41 -81.01 85.26 -53.16
C GLY A 41 -82.14 85.18 -54.18
N GLY A 42 -83.12 84.30 -53.99
CA GLY A 42 -84.23 84.08 -54.93
C GLY A 42 -83.93 83.05 -56.06
N ASN A 43 -82.73 82.38 -56.04
CA ASN A 43 -82.39 81.37 -56.99
C ASN A 43 -81.71 80.19 -56.28
N THR A 44 -81.91 78.99 -56.76
CA THR A 44 -81.40 77.77 -56.11
C THR A 44 -79.89 77.81 -56.04
N ILE A 45 -79.35 77.48 -54.93
CA ILE A 45 -77.88 77.25 -54.76
C ILE A 45 -77.50 76.00 -55.55
N THR A 46 -76.60 76.12 -56.43
CA THR A 46 -76.14 75.04 -57.33
C THR A 46 -74.98 74.22 -56.70
N ILE A 47 -74.14 74.92 -55.94
CA ILE A 47 -72.98 74.28 -55.32
C ILE A 47 -72.49 75.10 -54.11
N TYR A 48 -71.97 74.39 -53.10
CA TYR A 48 -71.18 74.91 -52.01
C TYR A 48 -69.73 74.55 -52.24
N THR A 49 -68.85 75.52 -51.96
CA THR A 49 -67.40 75.31 -52.08
C THR A 49 -66.75 75.60 -50.74
N VAL A 50 -66.13 74.54 -50.18
CA VAL A 50 -65.34 74.63 -48.94
C VAL A 50 -63.86 74.81 -49.34
N THR A 51 -63.20 75.79 -48.70
CA THR A 51 -61.77 76.06 -48.92
C THR A 51 -61.02 75.93 -47.58
N SER A 52 -59.97 75.16 -47.53
CA SER A 52 -59.12 74.98 -46.36
C SER A 52 -58.08 76.07 -46.18
N SER A 53 -57.73 76.39 -44.95
CA SER A 53 -56.56 77.16 -44.57
C SER A 53 -55.78 76.39 -43.48
N PRO A 54 -54.50 76.14 -43.68
CA PRO A 54 -53.66 76.51 -44.81
C PRO A 54 -53.94 75.63 -46.08
N GLY A 55 -53.23 75.88 -47.15
CA GLY A 55 -53.18 75.07 -48.34
C GLY A 55 -54.24 75.30 -49.39
N ASN A 56 -55.35 76.07 -49.13
CA ASN A 56 -56.39 76.37 -50.08
C ASN A 56 -56.97 75.16 -50.84
N ILE A 57 -57.01 73.98 -50.17
CA ILE A 57 -57.58 72.75 -50.72
C ILE A 57 -59.10 72.94 -50.82
N ILE A 58 -59.67 72.69 -51.96
CA ILE A 58 -61.08 72.92 -52.28
C ILE A 58 -61.84 71.61 -52.35
N ALA A 59 -63.00 71.57 -51.75
CA ALA A 59 -63.98 70.51 -51.96
C ALA A 59 -65.36 71.16 -52.22
N ALA A 60 -66.12 70.56 -53.09
CA ALA A 60 -67.46 71.09 -53.46
C ALA A 60 -68.52 69.98 -53.26
N GLY A 61 -69.77 70.48 -52.95
CA GLY A 61 -70.89 69.57 -52.72
C GLY A 61 -72.22 70.38 -52.75
N THR A 62 -73.32 69.66 -52.72
CA THR A 62 -74.65 70.23 -52.75
C THR A 62 -75.37 70.17 -51.40
N THR A 63 -74.85 69.38 -50.44
CA THR A 63 -75.45 69.17 -49.09
C THR A 63 -74.38 69.18 -48.01
N SER A 64 -74.73 69.50 -46.79
CA SER A 64 -73.90 69.39 -45.61
C SER A 64 -73.96 67.97 -45.05
N PRO A 65 -72.83 67.40 -44.54
CA PRO A 65 -71.49 67.99 -44.57
C PRO A 65 -70.78 67.80 -45.91
N ILE A 66 -69.78 68.64 -46.22
CA ILE A 66 -68.84 68.43 -47.33
C ILE A 66 -67.58 67.89 -46.78
N THR A 67 -67.13 66.74 -47.36
CA THR A 67 -65.84 66.09 -47.04
C THR A 67 -64.73 66.77 -47.85
N VAL A 68 -63.79 67.40 -47.18
CA VAL A 68 -62.55 67.91 -47.80
C VAL A 68 -61.51 66.86 -47.72
N THR A 69 -60.98 66.35 -48.85
CA THR A 69 -59.96 65.32 -48.95
C THR A 69 -58.62 65.89 -49.47
N GLY A 70 -57.54 65.13 -49.43
CA GLY A 70 -56.21 65.60 -49.87
C GLY A 70 -55.49 66.48 -48.87
N LEU A 71 -55.98 66.54 -47.66
CA LEU A 71 -55.38 67.29 -46.53
C LEU A 71 -54.10 66.54 -46.06
N THR A 72 -53.14 67.27 -45.49
CA THR A 72 -51.95 66.66 -44.87
C THR A 72 -52.30 66.30 -43.42
N ASN A 73 -52.11 65.04 -43.10
CA ASN A 73 -52.25 64.53 -41.71
C ASN A 73 -51.30 65.28 -40.77
N GLY A 74 -51.77 65.60 -39.57
CA GLY A 74 -51.02 66.33 -38.55
C GLY A 74 -51.05 67.86 -38.71
N THR A 75 -51.59 68.35 -39.85
CA THR A 75 -51.79 69.82 -40.06
C THR A 75 -53.15 70.21 -39.59
N ALA A 76 -53.19 71.23 -38.76
CA ALA A 76 -54.46 71.83 -38.28
C ALA A 76 -55.05 72.76 -39.37
N TYR A 77 -56.28 72.51 -39.79
CA TYR A 77 -56.99 73.25 -40.81
C TYR A 77 -58.20 73.95 -40.21
N THR A 78 -58.46 75.20 -40.69
CA THR A 78 -59.75 75.86 -40.61
C THR A 78 -60.35 75.94 -41.99
N PHE A 79 -61.61 76.09 -42.12
CA PHE A 79 -62.32 76.07 -43.42
C PHE A 79 -63.25 77.28 -43.51
N THR A 80 -63.39 77.79 -44.74
CA THR A 80 -64.41 78.72 -45.12
C THR A 80 -65.30 78.12 -46.21
N ILE A 81 -66.53 78.55 -46.32
CA ILE A 81 -67.48 78.05 -47.32
C ILE A 81 -68.15 79.18 -48.06
N THR A 82 -68.32 79.01 -49.35
CA THR A 82 -69.12 79.89 -50.21
C THR A 82 -70.31 79.14 -50.81
N ALA A 83 -71.38 79.80 -51.16
CA ALA A 83 -72.51 79.28 -51.90
C ALA A 83 -72.62 79.98 -53.27
N THR A 84 -72.94 79.18 -54.30
CA THR A 84 -73.08 79.72 -55.69
C THR A 84 -74.44 79.38 -56.23
N ASN A 85 -75.10 80.40 -56.83
CA ASN A 85 -76.28 80.26 -57.69
C ASN A 85 -75.99 80.88 -59.10
N ASP A 86 -76.96 80.99 -59.95
CA ASP A 86 -76.80 81.58 -61.30
C ASP A 86 -76.42 83.07 -61.30
N ALA A 87 -76.61 83.78 -60.21
CA ALA A 87 -76.14 85.17 -60.05
C ALA A 87 -74.64 85.24 -59.73
N GLY A 88 -74.05 84.17 -59.20
CA GLY A 88 -72.68 84.14 -58.82
C GLY A 88 -72.43 83.55 -57.45
N THR A 89 -71.26 83.81 -56.89
CA THR A 89 -70.76 83.19 -55.61
C THR A 89 -70.86 84.20 -54.49
N SER A 90 -71.30 83.75 -53.33
CA SER A 90 -71.41 84.56 -52.07
C SER A 90 -70.05 84.99 -51.55
N SER A 91 -70.03 85.88 -50.58
CA SER A 91 -68.84 86.02 -49.72
C SER A 91 -68.58 84.74 -48.92
N ALA A 92 -67.32 84.53 -48.55
CA ALA A 92 -66.95 83.40 -47.68
C ALA A 92 -67.57 83.57 -46.29
N SER A 93 -67.85 82.43 -45.65
CA SER A 93 -68.22 82.39 -44.21
C SER A 93 -67.06 82.84 -43.32
N SER A 94 -67.32 82.99 -42.06
CA SER A 94 -66.22 82.94 -41.04
C SER A 94 -65.47 81.62 -41.09
N ALA A 95 -64.28 81.58 -40.50
CA ALA A 95 -63.50 80.32 -40.38
C ALA A 95 -64.19 79.38 -39.37
N SER A 96 -64.15 78.10 -39.66
CA SER A 96 -64.55 76.99 -38.75
C SER A 96 -63.68 76.91 -37.52
N ASN A 97 -64.01 76.02 -36.60
CA ASN A 97 -63.07 75.47 -35.63
C ASN A 97 -61.96 74.78 -36.36
N SER A 98 -60.79 74.63 -35.69
CA SER A 98 -59.65 73.83 -36.21
C SER A 98 -59.98 72.38 -36.17
N ALA A 99 -59.68 71.67 -37.28
CA ALA A 99 -59.72 70.22 -37.35
C ALA A 99 -58.41 69.67 -37.96
N THR A 100 -57.87 68.62 -37.35
CA THR A 100 -56.61 68.00 -37.78
C THR A 100 -56.90 66.58 -38.28
N PRO A 101 -56.74 66.27 -39.55
CA PRO A 101 -56.81 64.87 -40.03
C PRO A 101 -55.61 64.11 -39.54
N TYR A 102 -55.77 62.82 -39.25
CA TYR A 102 -54.72 61.90 -38.87
C TYR A 102 -55.09 60.47 -39.26
N THR A 103 -54.08 59.60 -39.33
CA THR A 103 -54.22 58.17 -39.62
C THR A 103 -53.58 57.37 -38.53
N VAL A 104 -53.67 56.03 -38.59
CA VAL A 104 -52.91 55.13 -37.74
C VAL A 104 -51.41 55.37 -37.93
N PRO A 105 -50.59 55.13 -36.93
CA PRO A 105 -49.12 55.24 -37.04
C PRO A 105 -48.56 54.35 -38.13
N ALA A 106 -47.42 54.69 -38.63
CA ALA A 106 -46.61 53.72 -39.40
C ALA A 106 -46.15 52.57 -38.47
N ALA A 107 -45.80 51.41 -39.06
CA ALA A 107 -45.23 50.30 -38.27
C ALA A 107 -43.90 50.71 -37.66
N PRO A 108 -43.68 50.46 -36.37
CA PRO A 108 -42.37 50.66 -35.74
C PRO A 108 -41.30 49.82 -36.46
N THR A 109 -40.05 50.28 -36.48
CA THR A 109 -38.91 49.44 -36.88
C THR A 109 -38.40 48.71 -35.65
N ILE A 110 -38.49 47.36 -35.68
CA ILE A 110 -38.04 46.56 -34.54
C ILE A 110 -36.52 46.56 -34.48
N GLY A 111 -35.98 46.61 -33.26
CA GLY A 111 -34.55 46.46 -32.95
C GLY A 111 -34.23 45.07 -32.45
N THR A 112 -33.46 44.99 -31.40
CA THR A 112 -33.01 43.72 -30.81
C THR A 112 -33.90 43.23 -29.71
N ALA A 113 -34.15 41.92 -29.66
CA ALA A 113 -34.75 41.23 -28.55
C ALA A 113 -33.60 40.58 -27.71
N THR A 114 -33.52 40.91 -26.42
CA THR A 114 -32.48 40.41 -25.50
C THR A 114 -33.12 39.90 -24.23
N ARG A 115 -32.58 38.79 -23.69
CA ARG A 115 -33.00 38.29 -22.36
C ARG A 115 -32.76 39.38 -21.31
N SER A 116 -33.74 39.67 -20.50
CA SER A 116 -33.59 40.61 -19.36
C SER A 116 -33.57 39.91 -18.01
N ALA A 117 -34.38 38.85 -17.83
CA ALA A 117 -34.45 38.07 -16.60
C ALA A 117 -35.07 36.67 -16.87
N SER A 118 -35.38 35.92 -15.79
CA SER A 118 -36.25 34.75 -15.88
C SER A 118 -37.60 35.15 -16.48
N GLN A 119 -38.10 34.36 -17.45
CA GLN A 119 -39.42 34.57 -18.10
C GLN A 119 -39.57 35.94 -18.75
N SER A 120 -38.47 36.59 -19.11
CA SER A 120 -38.53 38.01 -19.49
C SER A 120 -37.52 38.34 -20.60
N VAL A 121 -38.00 39.05 -21.62
CA VAL A 121 -37.22 39.54 -22.76
C VAL A 121 -37.49 41.03 -22.95
N GLN A 122 -36.48 41.82 -23.16
CA GLN A 122 -36.53 43.23 -23.49
C GLN A 122 -36.38 43.40 -25.00
N VAL A 123 -37.28 44.20 -25.60
CA VAL A 123 -37.34 44.47 -27.03
C VAL A 123 -37.14 45.95 -27.30
N THR A 124 -36.14 46.29 -28.07
CA THR A 124 -35.90 47.65 -28.57
C THR A 124 -36.61 47.87 -29.90
N PHE A 125 -36.97 49.12 -30.18
CA PHE A 125 -37.56 49.55 -31.44
C PHE A 125 -37.35 51.03 -31.67
N SER A 126 -37.44 51.49 -32.93
CA SER A 126 -37.45 52.89 -33.30
C SER A 126 -38.89 53.39 -33.41
N TYR A 127 -39.09 54.65 -33.01
CA TYR A 127 -40.38 55.29 -33.06
C TYR A 127 -40.80 55.57 -34.51
N PRO A 128 -42.01 55.18 -34.95
CA PRO A 128 -42.51 55.44 -36.26
C PRO A 128 -43.10 56.84 -36.36
N ASP A 129 -43.45 57.28 -37.61
CA ASP A 129 -44.31 58.41 -37.83
C ASP A 129 -45.70 58.18 -37.17
N GLY A 130 -46.16 59.13 -36.35
CA GLY A 130 -47.43 59.05 -35.61
C GLY A 130 -48.66 59.20 -36.50
N GLY A 131 -48.52 59.45 -37.81
CA GLY A 131 -49.64 59.60 -38.71
C GLY A 131 -50.43 60.87 -38.51
N GLY A 132 -49.81 61.89 -37.90
CA GLY A 132 -50.46 63.17 -37.59
C GLY A 132 -51.19 63.25 -36.22
N SER A 133 -51.08 62.17 -35.43
CA SER A 133 -51.60 62.17 -34.02
C SER A 133 -50.54 61.57 -33.11
N ALA A 134 -50.45 62.08 -31.89
CA ALA A 134 -49.48 61.55 -30.93
C ALA A 134 -49.71 60.05 -30.69
N ILE A 135 -48.63 59.29 -30.66
CA ILE A 135 -48.64 57.86 -30.30
C ILE A 135 -48.93 57.79 -28.80
N THR A 136 -49.93 57.01 -28.41
CA THR A 136 -50.39 56.84 -27.03
C THR A 136 -49.75 55.62 -26.36
N GLY A 137 -49.21 54.65 -27.16
CA GLY A 137 -48.57 53.47 -26.63
C GLY A 137 -48.05 52.53 -27.69
N TYR A 138 -47.22 51.58 -27.26
CA TYR A 138 -46.67 50.50 -28.04
C TYR A 138 -47.03 49.16 -27.42
N THR A 139 -47.27 48.15 -28.26
CA THR A 139 -47.50 46.79 -27.83
C THR A 139 -46.48 45.89 -28.52
N VAL A 140 -45.67 45.19 -27.73
CA VAL A 140 -44.78 44.13 -28.18
C VAL A 140 -45.50 42.81 -28.01
N THR A 141 -45.55 41.99 -29.05
CA THR A 141 -46.22 40.67 -29.06
C THR A 141 -45.23 39.58 -29.38
N SER A 142 -45.17 38.53 -28.57
CA SER A 142 -44.29 37.37 -28.76
C SER A 142 -44.87 36.37 -29.76
N SER A 143 -43.99 35.64 -30.41
CA SER A 143 -44.29 34.41 -31.18
C SER A 143 -43.25 33.36 -30.76
N PRO A 144 -43.67 32.15 -30.31
CA PRO A 144 -45.04 31.68 -30.12
C PRO A 144 -45.73 32.35 -28.90
N GLY A 145 -46.99 32.01 -28.67
CA GLY A 145 -47.75 32.28 -27.46
C GLY A 145 -48.47 33.63 -27.37
N SER A 146 -48.20 34.56 -28.30
CA SER A 146 -48.86 35.90 -28.36
C SER A 146 -48.90 36.64 -27.01
N ILE A 147 -47.87 36.46 -26.19
CA ILE A 147 -47.73 37.16 -24.90
C ILE A 147 -47.32 38.60 -25.18
N THR A 148 -47.98 39.54 -24.55
CA THR A 148 -47.80 40.97 -24.83
C THR A 148 -47.09 41.70 -23.70
N GLY A 149 -46.33 42.72 -24.07
CA GLY A 149 -45.83 43.76 -23.21
C GLY A 149 -46.20 45.11 -23.77
N THR A 150 -46.61 46.06 -22.93
CA THR A 150 -47.02 47.41 -23.35
C THR A 150 -46.15 48.46 -22.68
N GLY A 151 -46.01 49.60 -23.36
CA GLY A 151 -45.26 50.74 -22.84
C GLY A 151 -45.38 51.96 -23.71
N SER A 152 -44.89 53.09 -23.23
CA SER A 152 -44.89 54.38 -23.97
C SER A 152 -43.53 54.67 -24.64
N THR A 153 -42.48 53.95 -24.25
CA THR A 153 -41.11 54.14 -24.76
C THR A 153 -40.41 52.82 -25.04
N SER A 154 -39.40 52.83 -25.92
CA SER A 154 -38.44 51.74 -26.15
C SER A 154 -37.34 51.83 -25.09
N PRO A 155 -36.85 50.66 -24.51
CA PRO A 155 -37.32 49.30 -24.76
C PRO A 155 -38.57 48.92 -23.96
N ILE A 156 -39.31 47.90 -24.45
CA ILE A 156 -40.41 47.27 -23.72
C ILE A 156 -40.00 45.88 -23.26
N THR A 157 -40.30 45.56 -22.01
CA THR A 157 -40.09 44.23 -21.44
C THR A 157 -41.36 43.41 -21.53
N VAL A 158 -41.25 42.24 -22.18
CA VAL A 158 -42.31 41.23 -22.21
C VAL A 158 -42.03 40.21 -21.11
N THR A 159 -42.95 39.98 -20.19
CA THR A 159 -42.87 39.06 -19.05
C THR A 159 -43.86 37.91 -19.22
N GLY A 160 -43.73 36.87 -18.35
CA GLY A 160 -44.61 35.68 -18.42
C GLY A 160 -44.25 34.71 -19.55
N LEU A 161 -43.06 34.84 -20.12
CA LEU A 161 -42.53 33.92 -21.13
C LEU A 161 -42.10 32.62 -20.48
N THR A 162 -42.09 31.51 -21.21
CA THR A 162 -41.60 30.22 -20.74
C THR A 162 -40.08 30.15 -20.91
N ASN A 163 -39.35 29.87 -19.84
CA ASN A 163 -37.90 29.64 -19.88
C ASN A 163 -37.57 28.46 -20.79
N GLY A 164 -36.52 28.57 -21.61
CA GLY A 164 -36.07 27.56 -22.57
C GLY A 164 -36.82 27.60 -23.90
N THR A 165 -37.86 28.42 -24.06
CA THR A 165 -38.57 28.62 -25.32
C THR A 165 -37.99 29.80 -26.07
N ALA A 166 -37.67 29.62 -27.33
CA ALA A 166 -37.18 30.67 -28.21
C ALA A 166 -38.34 31.50 -28.74
N TYR A 167 -38.30 32.81 -28.55
CA TYR A 167 -39.32 33.76 -28.98
C TYR A 167 -38.76 34.77 -29.97
N THR A 168 -39.59 35.13 -31.00
CA THR A 168 -39.45 36.36 -31.77
C THR A 168 -40.55 37.32 -31.39
N PHE A 169 -40.41 38.61 -31.69
CA PHE A 169 -41.34 39.66 -31.28
C PHE A 169 -41.66 40.55 -32.46
N THR A 170 -42.91 41.10 -32.43
CA THR A 170 -43.34 42.18 -33.29
C THR A 170 -43.81 43.34 -32.44
N VAL A 171 -43.80 44.57 -32.98
CA VAL A 171 -44.23 45.79 -32.29
C VAL A 171 -45.31 46.50 -33.10
N THR A 172 -46.34 46.94 -32.43
CA THR A 172 -47.34 47.88 -32.97
C THR A 172 -47.34 49.20 -32.22
N ALA A 173 -47.67 50.28 -32.87
CA ALA A 173 -47.89 51.61 -32.28
C ALA A 173 -49.37 51.95 -32.34
N THR A 174 -49.90 52.65 -31.33
CA THR A 174 -51.31 53.06 -31.27
C THR A 174 -51.40 54.56 -31.09
N ASN A 175 -52.31 55.25 -31.82
CA ASN A 175 -52.68 56.60 -31.62
C ASN A 175 -54.23 56.74 -31.56
N ALA A 176 -54.77 57.93 -31.65
CA ALA A 176 -56.22 58.17 -31.63
C ALA A 176 -56.98 57.61 -32.85
N ALA A 177 -56.27 57.32 -33.98
CA ALA A 177 -56.89 56.71 -35.16
C ALA A 177 -56.97 55.18 -35.04
N GLY A 178 -56.15 54.56 -34.17
CA GLY A 178 -56.04 53.10 -34.01
C GLY A 178 -54.61 52.61 -33.96
N THR A 179 -54.45 51.33 -34.23
CA THR A 179 -53.17 50.64 -34.16
C THR A 179 -52.53 50.41 -35.53
N SER A 180 -51.23 50.57 -35.62
CA SER A 180 -50.44 50.34 -36.85
C SER A 180 -50.43 48.86 -37.24
N SER A 181 -49.95 48.56 -38.45
CA SER A 181 -49.48 47.22 -38.79
C SER A 181 -48.31 46.83 -37.89
N ALA A 182 -48.13 45.53 -37.68
CA ALA A 182 -46.99 45.01 -36.91
C ALA A 182 -45.67 45.24 -37.67
N SER A 183 -44.59 45.41 -36.93
CA SER A 183 -43.22 45.37 -37.46
C SER A 183 -42.88 44.01 -38.06
N SER A 184 -41.75 43.89 -38.74
CA SER A 184 -41.10 42.60 -38.99
C SER A 184 -40.79 41.90 -37.63
N ALA A 185 -40.52 40.60 -37.69
CA ALA A 185 -40.08 39.86 -36.50
C ALA A 185 -38.64 40.23 -36.09
N SER A 186 -38.41 40.24 -34.78
CA SER A 186 -37.06 40.44 -34.18
C SER A 186 -36.15 39.23 -34.42
N ASN A 187 -34.88 39.35 -34.02
CA ASN A 187 -34.05 38.19 -33.70
C ASN A 187 -34.72 37.32 -32.62
N SER A 188 -34.36 36.03 -32.59
CA SER A 188 -34.81 35.11 -31.54
C SER A 188 -34.13 35.42 -30.21
N ALA A 189 -34.88 35.38 -29.11
CA ALA A 189 -34.39 35.49 -27.74
C ALA A 189 -35.06 34.42 -26.85
N THR A 190 -34.25 33.75 -26.05
CA THR A 190 -34.72 32.69 -25.15
C THR A 190 -34.54 33.13 -23.69
N PRO A 191 -35.60 33.30 -22.91
CA PRO A 191 -35.49 33.55 -21.49
C PRO A 191 -35.03 32.26 -20.77
N TYR A 192 -34.25 32.39 -19.70
CA TYR A 192 -33.80 31.27 -18.88
C TYR A 192 -33.52 31.78 -17.46
N THR A 193 -33.47 30.82 -16.51
CA THR A 193 -33.17 31.06 -15.11
C THR A 193 -32.09 30.11 -14.63
N VAL A 194 -31.69 30.21 -13.37
CA VAL A 194 -30.78 29.22 -12.74
C VAL A 194 -31.41 27.81 -12.78
N PRO A 195 -30.62 26.76 -12.81
CA PRO A 195 -31.14 25.39 -12.75
C PRO A 195 -31.90 25.12 -11.44
N GLY A 196 -32.66 24.05 -11.40
CA GLY A 196 -33.11 23.45 -10.15
C GLY A 196 -31.94 22.88 -9.36
N ALA A 197 -32.12 22.56 -8.07
CA ALA A 197 -31.11 21.85 -7.29
C ALA A 197 -30.95 20.42 -7.81
N PRO A 198 -29.72 19.91 -7.95
CA PRO A 198 -29.49 18.49 -8.21
C PRO A 198 -30.04 17.62 -7.08
N THR A 199 -30.37 16.36 -7.37
CA THR A 199 -30.67 15.38 -6.34
C THR A 199 -29.37 14.69 -5.94
N ILE A 200 -28.95 14.85 -4.68
CA ILE A 200 -27.73 14.22 -4.18
C ILE A 200 -27.93 12.71 -3.97
N GLY A 201 -26.94 11.92 -4.32
CA GLY A 201 -26.87 10.49 -4.06
C GLY A 201 -25.99 10.17 -2.86
N THR A 202 -25.16 9.14 -3.00
CA THR A 202 -24.29 8.65 -1.94
C THR A 202 -22.91 9.31 -1.98
N ALA A 203 -22.39 9.62 -0.79
CA ALA A 203 -21.00 10.00 -0.59
C ALA A 203 -20.22 8.76 -0.14
N THR A 204 -19.14 8.41 -0.85
CA THR A 204 -18.30 7.24 -0.57
C THR A 204 -16.83 7.62 -0.58
N ARG A 205 -16.04 7.03 0.32
CA ARG A 205 -14.58 7.21 0.30
C ARG A 205 -14.01 6.75 -1.03
N SER A 206 -13.13 7.55 -1.62
CA SER A 206 -12.41 7.21 -2.86
C SER A 206 -10.89 7.11 -2.69
N GLY A 207 -10.36 7.55 -1.54
CA GLY A 207 -8.93 7.48 -1.24
C GLY A 207 -8.55 8.26 0.00
N SER A 208 -7.24 8.49 0.16
CA SER A 208 -6.70 9.38 1.18
C SER A 208 -7.16 10.81 0.91
N GLY A 209 -7.80 11.44 1.87
CA GLY A 209 -8.29 12.81 1.76
C GLY A 209 -9.32 13.03 0.64
N ALA A 210 -10.00 11.99 0.16
CA ALA A 210 -10.91 12.08 -0.97
C ALA A 210 -12.21 11.29 -0.78
N VAL A 211 -13.31 11.93 -1.18
CA VAL A 211 -14.65 11.34 -1.20
C VAL A 211 -15.29 11.57 -2.56
N GLN A 212 -15.97 10.57 -3.07
CA GLN A 212 -16.73 10.59 -4.29
C GLN A 212 -18.22 10.77 -3.97
N VAL A 213 -18.86 11.74 -4.63
CA VAL A 213 -20.27 12.08 -4.40
C VAL A 213 -21.05 11.83 -5.68
N THR A 214 -22.01 10.93 -5.63
CA THR A 214 -22.95 10.67 -6.72
C THR A 214 -24.12 11.66 -6.66
N PHE A 215 -24.73 11.97 -7.80
CA PHE A 215 -25.90 12.82 -7.90
C PHE A 215 -26.67 12.56 -9.19
N THR A 216 -27.92 13.03 -9.22
CA THR A 216 -28.75 13.08 -10.42
C THR A 216 -28.93 14.54 -10.82
N ALA A 217 -28.84 14.83 -12.11
CA ALA A 217 -29.10 16.16 -12.65
C ALA A 217 -30.48 16.69 -12.23
N PRO A 218 -30.66 18.00 -12.08
CA PRO A 218 -31.95 18.57 -11.72
C PRO A 218 -32.99 18.34 -12.81
N ALA A 219 -34.24 18.20 -12.44
CA ALA A 219 -35.36 18.04 -13.38
C ALA A 219 -35.53 19.25 -14.31
N SER A 220 -35.13 20.44 -13.87
CA SER A 220 -35.15 21.69 -14.68
C SER A 220 -33.73 22.22 -14.84
N THR A 221 -33.32 22.43 -16.08
CA THR A 221 -32.07 23.14 -16.42
C THR A 221 -32.22 24.65 -16.33
N GLY A 222 -33.45 25.16 -16.00
CA GLY A 222 -33.78 26.59 -16.05
C GLY A 222 -33.95 27.13 -17.47
N GLY A 223 -34.01 26.25 -18.50
CA GLY A 223 -34.13 26.67 -19.89
C GLY A 223 -32.80 26.99 -20.57
N ASN A 224 -31.66 26.65 -19.93
CA ASN A 224 -30.32 26.79 -20.51
C ASN A 224 -29.45 25.59 -20.08
N THR A 225 -28.49 25.24 -20.91
CA THR A 225 -27.58 24.12 -20.66
C THR A 225 -26.82 24.29 -19.35
N ILE A 226 -26.77 23.23 -18.53
CA ILE A 226 -25.93 23.19 -17.34
C ILE A 226 -24.47 23.09 -17.79
N THR A 227 -23.64 23.99 -17.27
CA THR A 227 -22.21 24.08 -17.60
C THR A 227 -21.33 23.34 -16.58
N GLY A 228 -21.84 23.03 -15.39
CA GLY A 228 -21.09 22.30 -14.38
C GLY A 228 -21.88 22.07 -13.10
N TYR A 229 -21.32 21.19 -12.27
CA TYR A 229 -21.81 20.86 -10.93
C TYR A 229 -20.71 21.08 -9.92
N THR A 230 -21.08 21.46 -8.70
CA THR A 230 -20.15 21.64 -7.58
C THR A 230 -20.66 20.86 -6.37
N ALA A 231 -19.81 19.96 -5.86
CA ALA A 231 -19.99 19.33 -4.55
C ALA A 231 -19.26 20.16 -3.50
N THR A 232 -19.91 20.47 -2.39
CA THR A 232 -19.34 21.25 -1.28
C THR A 232 -19.44 20.47 0.01
N SER A 233 -18.30 20.29 0.71
CA SER A 233 -18.23 19.55 1.96
C SER A 233 -18.70 20.38 3.16
N SER A 234 -19.24 19.71 4.16
CA SER A 234 -19.43 20.23 5.51
C SER A 234 -18.87 19.20 6.52
N PRO A 235 -17.94 19.59 7.41
CA PRO A 235 -17.35 20.93 7.60
C PRO A 235 -16.34 21.31 6.49
N GLY A 236 -15.82 22.52 6.57
CA GLY A 236 -14.66 22.98 5.79
C GLY A 236 -14.96 23.62 4.44
N ASN A 237 -16.17 23.47 3.86
CA ASN A 237 -16.56 24.03 2.56
C ASN A 237 -15.58 23.74 1.41
N ILE A 238 -14.92 22.58 1.47
CA ILE A 238 -14.00 22.11 0.42
C ILE A 238 -14.86 21.68 -0.77
N THR A 239 -14.48 22.11 -1.97
CA THR A 239 -15.27 21.88 -3.16
C THR A 239 -14.60 20.92 -4.13
N GLY A 240 -15.44 20.16 -4.84
CA GLY A 240 -15.09 19.44 -6.04
C GLY A 240 -16.02 19.84 -7.17
N THR A 241 -15.54 19.94 -8.41
CA THR A 241 -16.31 20.35 -9.58
C THR A 241 -16.24 19.29 -10.67
N GLY A 242 -17.28 19.23 -11.49
CA GLY A 242 -17.34 18.32 -12.63
C GLY A 242 -18.55 18.56 -13.52
N SER A 243 -18.59 17.90 -14.67
CA SER A 243 -19.70 17.96 -15.62
C SER A 243 -20.66 16.77 -15.51
N THR A 244 -20.23 15.67 -14.86
CA THR A 244 -20.99 14.42 -14.74
C THR A 244 -20.85 13.84 -13.34
N SER A 245 -21.79 13.00 -12.93
CA SER A 245 -21.72 12.17 -11.71
C SER A 245 -20.82 10.95 -11.95
N PRO A 246 -20.00 10.54 -10.96
CA PRO A 246 -19.78 11.17 -9.65
C PRO A 246 -18.75 12.31 -9.68
N ILE A 247 -18.75 13.17 -8.67
CA ILE A 247 -17.72 14.19 -8.45
C ILE A 247 -16.84 13.78 -7.27
N THR A 248 -15.52 13.86 -7.45
CA THR A 248 -14.54 13.66 -6.36
C THR A 248 -14.22 14.99 -5.69
N VAL A 249 -14.38 15.02 -4.38
CA VAL A 249 -13.90 16.10 -3.52
C VAL A 249 -12.64 15.65 -2.84
N SER A 250 -11.53 16.31 -3.08
CA SER A 250 -10.20 16.02 -2.54
C SER A 250 -9.70 17.14 -1.61
N GLY A 251 -8.60 16.88 -0.89
CA GLY A 251 -8.08 17.84 0.10
C GLY A 251 -8.82 17.77 1.45
N LEU A 252 -9.61 16.72 1.68
CA LEU A 252 -10.28 16.46 2.93
C LEU A 252 -9.30 15.92 3.98
N THR A 253 -9.55 16.19 5.24
CA THR A 253 -8.76 15.66 6.36
C THR A 253 -9.17 14.22 6.66
N ASN A 254 -8.21 13.29 6.63
CA ASN A 254 -8.45 11.91 7.04
C ASN A 254 -8.94 11.83 8.50
N GLY A 255 -9.89 10.94 8.77
CA GLY A 255 -10.49 10.78 10.09
C GLY A 255 -11.63 11.75 10.40
N THR A 256 -11.87 12.77 9.56
CA THR A 256 -12.98 13.70 9.72
C THR A 256 -14.19 13.24 8.91
N ALA A 257 -15.34 13.22 9.54
CA ALA A 257 -16.61 12.88 8.88
C ALA A 257 -17.18 14.08 8.13
N TYR A 258 -17.49 13.92 6.85
CA TYR A 258 -18.04 14.95 5.97
C TYR A 258 -19.39 14.55 5.42
N THR A 259 -20.30 15.53 5.31
CA THR A 259 -21.47 15.50 4.44
C THR A 259 -21.26 16.44 3.28
N PHE A 260 -22.03 16.31 2.21
CA PHE A 260 -21.88 17.11 1.00
C PHE A 260 -23.21 17.64 0.52
N THR A 261 -23.20 18.82 -0.11
CA THR A 261 -24.31 19.37 -0.88
C THR A 261 -23.89 19.57 -2.32
N MET A 262 -24.86 19.57 -3.25
CA MET A 262 -24.61 19.73 -4.69
C MET A 262 -25.31 20.98 -5.22
N THR A 263 -24.65 21.70 -6.11
CA THR A 263 -25.24 22.78 -6.92
C THR A 263 -24.98 22.52 -8.41
N ALA A 264 -25.87 23.06 -9.25
CA ALA A 264 -25.73 23.09 -10.71
C ALA A 264 -25.61 24.52 -11.20
N THR A 265 -24.83 24.78 -12.23
CA THR A 265 -24.59 26.11 -12.80
C THR A 265 -24.93 26.12 -14.29
N ASN A 266 -25.63 27.18 -14.75
CA ASN A 266 -25.82 27.51 -16.16
C ASN A 266 -25.45 28.99 -16.39
N ALA A 267 -25.74 29.52 -17.57
CA ALA A 267 -25.44 30.92 -17.90
C ALA A 267 -26.24 31.97 -17.08
N ALA A 268 -27.32 31.57 -16.40
CA ALA A 268 -28.05 32.45 -15.49
C ALA A 268 -27.41 32.51 -14.09
N GLY A 269 -26.62 31.51 -13.73
CA GLY A 269 -26.00 31.41 -12.41
C GLY A 269 -26.13 30.01 -11.81
N THR A 270 -25.96 29.93 -10.50
CA THR A 270 -25.92 28.67 -9.73
C THR A 270 -27.27 28.43 -9.05
N SER A 271 -27.68 27.18 -9.00
CA SER A 271 -28.90 26.71 -8.31
C SER A 271 -28.80 26.86 -6.79
N SER A 272 -29.90 26.67 -6.09
CA SER A 272 -29.87 26.35 -4.67
C SER A 272 -29.12 25.01 -4.45
N ALA A 273 -28.59 24.83 -3.24
CA ALA A 273 -27.93 23.56 -2.86
C ALA A 273 -28.97 22.43 -2.69
N SER A 274 -28.57 21.21 -2.94
CA SER A 274 -29.32 20.01 -2.58
C SER A 274 -29.46 19.86 -1.05
N SER A 275 -30.21 18.87 -0.60
CA SER A 275 -30.08 18.32 0.74
C SER A 275 -28.64 17.78 0.97
N ALA A 276 -28.28 17.53 2.23
CA ALA A 276 -26.99 16.91 2.57
C ALA A 276 -26.99 15.41 2.22
N SER A 277 -25.82 14.89 1.84
CA SER A 277 -25.57 13.45 1.65
C SER A 277 -25.54 12.69 2.98
N ASN A 278 -25.40 11.36 2.91
CA ASN A 278 -24.87 10.58 4.01
C ASN A 278 -23.46 11.07 4.38
N SER A 279 -23.04 10.75 5.62
CA SER A 279 -21.66 11.01 6.07
C SER A 279 -20.67 10.06 5.44
N ALA A 280 -19.50 10.56 5.04
CA ALA A 280 -18.35 9.79 4.57
C ALA A 280 -17.06 10.32 5.21
N THR A 281 -16.19 9.39 5.65
CA THR A 281 -14.92 9.71 6.30
C THR A 281 -13.78 9.22 5.42
N PRO A 282 -12.93 10.10 4.86
CA PRO A 282 -11.71 9.68 4.17
C PRO A 282 -10.68 9.17 5.19
N TYR A 283 -9.89 8.18 4.81
CA TYR A 283 -8.79 7.65 5.62
C TYR A 283 -7.69 7.05 4.72
N THR A 284 -6.50 6.90 5.26
CA THR A 284 -5.33 6.32 4.60
C THR A 284 -4.74 5.19 5.46
N VAL A 285 -3.69 4.55 5.00
CA VAL A 285 -2.93 3.58 5.80
C VAL A 285 -2.35 4.26 7.05
N PRO A 286 -2.10 3.51 8.13
CA PRO A 286 -1.47 4.07 9.34
C PRO A 286 -0.07 4.62 9.07
N GLY A 287 0.42 5.44 9.97
CA GLY A 287 1.84 5.77 10.05
C GLY A 287 2.68 4.53 10.35
N THR A 288 4.00 4.63 10.16
CA THR A 288 4.94 3.54 10.47
C THR A 288 5.06 3.36 12.00
N PRO A 289 4.89 2.14 12.54
CA PRO A 289 5.15 1.87 13.95
C PRO A 289 6.64 2.06 14.29
N THR A 290 6.94 2.39 15.53
CA THR A 290 8.30 2.39 16.03
C THR A 290 8.60 1.02 16.63
N ILE A 291 9.67 0.35 16.14
CA ILE A 291 10.09 -0.95 16.69
C ILE A 291 10.80 -0.74 18.02
N GLY A 292 10.51 -1.63 18.97
CA GLY A 292 11.19 -1.73 20.25
C GLY A 292 12.18 -2.91 20.28
N THR A 293 12.40 -3.44 21.46
CA THR A 293 13.33 -4.55 21.69
C THR A 293 12.72 -5.87 21.23
N ALA A 294 13.47 -6.63 20.44
CA ALA A 294 13.22 -8.05 20.20
C ALA A 294 13.92 -8.89 21.27
N THR A 295 13.28 -9.96 21.75
CA THR A 295 13.81 -10.86 22.77
C THR A 295 13.52 -12.31 22.39
N SER A 296 14.53 -13.19 22.44
CA SER A 296 14.34 -14.63 22.29
C SER A 296 13.65 -15.20 23.54
N THR A 297 12.56 -15.94 23.35
CA THR A 297 11.78 -16.55 24.44
C THR A 297 11.87 -18.08 24.45
N GLY A 298 12.57 -18.66 23.46
CA GLY A 298 12.73 -20.11 23.34
C GLY A 298 13.52 -20.50 22.09
N GLN A 299 13.43 -21.78 21.77
CA GLN A 299 14.13 -22.36 20.59
C GLN A 299 13.51 -21.90 19.28
N THR A 300 12.20 -21.69 19.25
CA THR A 300 11.42 -21.37 18.05
C THR A 300 10.54 -20.12 18.23
N THR A 301 10.74 -19.37 19.31
CA THR A 301 9.89 -18.24 19.68
C THR A 301 10.68 -17.01 20.07
N ALA A 302 10.10 -15.87 19.74
CA ALA A 302 10.60 -14.56 20.14
C ALA A 302 9.43 -13.63 20.45
N THR A 303 9.69 -12.54 21.16
CA THR A 303 8.79 -11.41 21.34
C THR A 303 9.41 -10.17 20.74
N VAL A 304 8.56 -9.30 20.17
CA VAL A 304 8.95 -8.03 19.53
C VAL A 304 8.08 -6.92 20.12
N ALA A 305 8.67 -6.05 20.90
CA ALA A 305 8.00 -4.86 21.41
C ALA A 305 7.88 -3.80 20.31
N PHE A 306 6.83 -2.99 20.36
CA PHE A 306 6.64 -1.87 19.42
C PHE A 306 5.83 -0.75 20.08
N THR A 307 5.97 0.46 19.54
CA THR A 307 5.13 1.62 19.86
C THR A 307 4.23 1.91 18.65
N ALA A 308 2.94 2.11 18.91
CA ALA A 308 1.97 2.48 17.90
C ALA A 308 2.39 3.78 17.17
N PRO A 309 2.05 3.94 15.89
CA PRO A 309 2.35 5.18 15.15
C PRO A 309 1.52 6.35 15.70
N ALA A 310 2.00 7.57 15.51
CA ALA A 310 1.30 8.79 15.93
C ALA A 310 -0.02 9.01 15.19
N SER A 311 -0.20 8.42 14.00
CA SER A 311 -1.42 8.51 13.19
C SER A 311 -1.91 7.12 12.81
N ASP A 312 -3.19 6.88 13.06
CA ASP A 312 -3.91 5.70 12.57
C ASP A 312 -4.40 5.83 11.11
N GLY A 313 -4.11 6.98 10.47
CA GLY A 313 -4.53 7.30 9.11
C GLY A 313 -6.00 7.74 9.01
N GLY A 314 -6.67 7.98 10.12
CA GLY A 314 -8.10 8.33 10.17
C GLY A 314 -9.03 7.11 10.19
N SER A 315 -8.49 5.92 10.39
CA SER A 315 -9.23 4.68 10.62
C SER A 315 -8.50 3.84 11.66
N THR A 316 -9.23 3.31 12.61
CA THR A 316 -8.67 2.54 13.72
C THR A 316 -7.76 1.42 13.23
N ILE A 317 -6.57 1.30 13.81
CA ILE A 317 -5.65 0.20 13.59
C ILE A 317 -6.27 -1.09 14.16
N THR A 318 -6.31 -2.13 13.34
CA THR A 318 -6.89 -3.43 13.73
C THR A 318 -5.85 -4.44 14.18
N SER A 319 -4.60 -4.32 13.67
CA SER A 319 -3.53 -5.25 14.02
C SER A 319 -2.14 -4.69 13.76
N TYR A 320 -1.15 -5.31 14.38
CA TYR A 320 0.28 -5.16 14.09
C TYR A 320 0.88 -6.51 13.74
N THR A 321 1.73 -6.55 12.75
CA THR A 321 2.42 -7.77 12.31
C THR A 321 3.92 -7.56 12.35
N ALA A 322 4.61 -8.44 13.09
CA ALA A 322 6.07 -8.56 13.06
C ALA A 322 6.48 -9.57 12.00
N VAL A 323 7.55 -9.26 11.25
CA VAL A 323 8.12 -10.11 10.19
C VAL A 323 9.59 -10.32 10.46
N SER A 324 10.03 -11.59 10.54
CA SER A 324 11.43 -11.93 10.78
C SER A 324 12.29 -11.83 9.54
N SER A 325 13.56 -11.52 9.72
CA SER A 325 14.61 -11.66 8.72
C SER A 325 15.81 -12.40 9.37
N PRO A 326 16.24 -13.53 8.78
CA PRO A 326 15.75 -14.23 7.60
C PRO A 326 14.40 -14.94 7.81
N GLY A 327 13.87 -15.54 6.76
CA GLY A 327 12.77 -16.50 6.78
C GLY A 327 11.36 -15.95 6.69
N GLY A 328 11.13 -14.64 6.90
CA GLY A 328 9.80 -14.03 6.73
C GLY A 328 8.70 -14.58 7.68
N VAL A 329 9.09 -15.21 8.79
CA VAL A 329 8.13 -15.75 9.77
C VAL A 329 7.39 -14.59 10.42
N THR A 330 6.06 -14.70 10.52
CA THR A 330 5.21 -13.62 11.02
C THR A 330 4.59 -13.95 12.37
N GLY A 331 4.39 -12.90 13.18
CA GLY A 331 3.53 -12.90 14.34
C GLY A 331 2.58 -11.72 14.25
N THR A 332 1.34 -11.87 14.70
CA THR A 332 0.32 -10.79 14.62
C THR A 332 -0.31 -10.57 15.99
N LEU A 333 -0.58 -9.30 16.31
CA LEU A 333 -1.26 -8.87 17.52
C LEU A 333 -2.45 -7.99 17.13
N SER A 334 -3.67 -8.42 17.47
CA SER A 334 -4.91 -7.70 17.18
C SER A 334 -5.24 -6.71 18.28
N GLN A 335 -4.78 -5.47 18.13
CA GLN A 335 -5.07 -4.34 19.03
C GLN A 335 -4.80 -3.01 18.31
N ALA A 336 -5.22 -1.89 18.92
CA ALA A 336 -5.02 -0.55 18.35
C ALA A 336 -3.76 0.17 18.89
N GLY A 337 -3.31 -0.15 20.09
CA GLY A 337 -2.20 0.53 20.79
C GLY A 337 -0.86 -0.19 20.71
N SER A 338 0.13 0.36 21.40
CA SER A 338 1.47 -0.25 21.56
C SER A 338 1.41 -1.58 22.28
N GLY A 339 2.38 -2.47 22.05
CA GLY A 339 2.38 -3.79 22.66
C GLY A 339 3.60 -4.63 22.35
N THR A 340 3.45 -5.94 22.52
CA THR A 340 4.48 -6.94 22.26
C THR A 340 3.88 -8.07 21.43
N ILE A 341 4.48 -8.33 20.28
CA ILE A 341 4.05 -9.39 19.35
C ILE A 341 4.84 -10.64 19.66
N SER A 342 4.16 -11.79 19.79
CA SER A 342 4.79 -13.09 19.84
C SER A 342 4.97 -13.64 18.43
N VAL A 343 6.18 -14.08 18.11
CA VAL A 343 6.54 -14.74 16.84
C VAL A 343 6.94 -16.17 17.16
N SER A 344 6.33 -17.15 16.52
CA SER A 344 6.61 -18.58 16.67
C SER A 344 6.94 -19.21 15.30
N GLY A 345 7.57 -20.40 15.32
CA GLY A 345 7.98 -21.08 14.09
C GLY A 345 9.37 -20.65 13.59
N LEU A 346 10.17 -20.00 14.43
CA LEU A 346 11.57 -19.69 14.15
C LEU A 346 12.42 -20.96 14.17
N THR A 347 13.60 -20.92 13.55
CA THR A 347 14.59 -22.01 13.59
C THR A 347 15.50 -21.82 14.80
N ALA A 348 15.71 -22.89 15.57
CA ALA A 348 16.60 -22.88 16.72
C ALA A 348 18.04 -22.49 16.36
N GLY A 349 18.72 -21.74 17.20
CA GLY A 349 20.12 -21.32 17.01
C GLY A 349 20.35 -20.35 15.87
N THR A 350 19.29 -19.74 15.33
CA THR A 350 19.36 -18.82 14.19
C THR A 350 19.21 -17.38 14.67
N SER A 351 20.02 -16.50 14.10
CA SER A 351 19.93 -15.05 14.34
C SER A 351 18.83 -14.42 13.51
N TYR A 352 17.99 -13.59 14.15
CA TYR A 352 16.89 -12.88 13.55
C TYR A 352 16.89 -11.38 13.90
N THR A 353 16.45 -10.57 12.96
CA THR A 353 15.93 -9.24 13.18
C THR A 353 14.45 -9.20 12.78
N PHE A 354 13.71 -8.22 13.22
CA PHE A 354 12.28 -8.09 12.92
C PHE A 354 11.95 -6.69 12.44
N THR A 355 10.93 -6.58 11.59
CA THR A 355 10.25 -5.34 11.27
C THR A 355 8.78 -5.44 11.65
N VAL A 356 8.11 -4.32 11.93
CA VAL A 356 6.67 -4.30 12.31
C VAL A 356 5.94 -3.34 11.40
N TYR A 357 4.75 -3.72 10.93
CA TYR A 357 3.81 -2.83 10.27
C TYR A 357 2.44 -2.87 10.96
N ALA A 358 1.67 -1.77 10.81
CA ALA A 358 0.32 -1.62 11.33
C ALA A 358 -0.69 -1.77 10.19
N THR A 359 -1.88 -2.28 10.47
CA THR A 359 -2.97 -2.48 9.51
C THR A 359 -4.24 -1.78 9.98
N ASN A 360 -4.91 -1.04 9.08
CA ASN A 360 -6.25 -0.51 9.26
C ASN A 360 -7.14 -0.86 8.05
N ALA A 361 -8.32 -0.27 7.94
CA ALA A 361 -9.24 -0.51 6.83
C ALA A 361 -8.70 -0.04 5.44
N ALA A 362 -7.68 0.83 5.40
CA ALA A 362 -7.03 1.24 4.16
C ALA A 362 -5.93 0.27 3.71
N GLY A 363 -5.41 -0.55 4.62
CA GLY A 363 -4.32 -1.49 4.37
C GLY A 363 -3.16 -1.33 5.34
N ASN A 364 -1.99 -1.81 4.93
CA ASN A 364 -0.78 -1.85 5.75
C ASN A 364 0.01 -0.54 5.66
N SER A 365 0.59 -0.14 6.78
CA SER A 365 1.62 0.91 6.83
C SER A 365 2.92 0.47 6.15
N SER A 366 3.86 1.39 5.99
CA SER A 366 5.26 1.04 5.80
C SER A 366 5.78 0.26 7.00
N SER A 367 6.75 -0.65 6.76
CA SER A 367 7.43 -1.39 7.84
C SER A 367 8.38 -0.47 8.60
N SER A 368 8.54 -0.74 9.90
CA SER A 368 9.56 -0.10 10.75
C SER A 368 10.98 -0.37 10.25
N SER A 369 11.97 0.29 10.83
CA SER A 369 13.37 -0.16 10.80
C SER A 369 13.48 -1.57 11.41
N ALA A 370 14.63 -2.25 11.20
CA ALA A 370 14.91 -3.52 11.82
C ALA A 370 15.14 -3.37 13.35
N SER A 371 14.74 -4.40 14.11
CA SER A 371 15.04 -4.51 15.55
C SER A 371 16.52 -4.76 15.82
N ASN A 372 16.91 -4.80 17.10
CA ASN A 372 18.13 -5.48 17.51
C ASN A 372 18.11 -6.94 17.04
N SER A 373 19.31 -7.49 16.77
CA SER A 373 19.46 -8.93 16.47
C SER A 373 19.26 -9.75 17.75
N ILE A 374 18.56 -10.88 17.62
CA ILE A 374 18.44 -11.92 18.62
C ILE A 374 18.86 -13.26 18.03
N THR A 375 19.32 -14.19 18.88
CA THR A 375 19.53 -15.59 18.46
C THR A 375 18.61 -16.48 19.27
N THR A 376 17.84 -17.33 18.60
CA THR A 376 16.96 -18.30 19.28
C THR A 376 17.81 -19.36 20.00
N SER A 377 17.32 -19.87 21.12
CA SER A 377 18.01 -20.90 21.88
C SER A 377 18.16 -22.18 21.07
N GLN A 378 19.27 -22.90 21.25
CA GLN A 378 19.42 -24.27 20.75
C GLN A 378 19.05 -25.27 21.85
N SER A 379 18.59 -26.44 21.50
CA SER A 379 18.39 -27.53 22.44
C SER A 379 19.75 -28.21 22.77
N ALA A 380 19.85 -28.74 23.99
CA ALA A 380 20.90 -29.72 24.28
C ALA A 380 20.68 -30.99 23.45
N PRO A 381 21.74 -31.74 23.09
CA PRO A 381 21.59 -33.03 22.46
C PRO A 381 20.85 -34.00 23.38
N SER A 382 20.07 -34.92 22.80
CA SER A 382 19.44 -36.02 23.56
C SER A 382 20.35 -37.24 23.64
N SER A 383 21.38 -37.33 22.79
CA SER A 383 22.42 -38.36 22.79
C SER A 383 23.72 -37.82 22.23
N VAL A 384 24.82 -38.42 22.64
CA VAL A 384 26.14 -38.10 22.11
C VAL A 384 26.87 -39.39 21.73
N GLU A 385 27.66 -39.32 20.66
CA GLU A 385 28.62 -40.35 20.35
C GLU A 385 29.82 -40.21 21.30
N TYR A 386 30.34 -41.33 21.78
CA TYR A 386 31.50 -41.29 22.65
C TYR A 386 32.57 -42.25 22.18
N LEU A 387 33.85 -41.95 22.55
CA LEU A 387 35.00 -42.81 22.52
C LEU A 387 35.68 -42.66 23.89
N VAL A 388 35.84 -43.79 24.62
CA VAL A 388 36.54 -43.84 25.88
C VAL A 388 37.71 -44.78 25.72
N VAL A 389 38.93 -44.24 25.80
CA VAL A 389 40.17 -45.01 25.70
C VAL A 389 40.90 -44.87 27.01
N ALA A 390 41.19 -45.99 27.67
CA ALA A 390 41.95 -46.00 28.92
C ALA A 390 43.46 -45.78 28.68
N GLY A 391 44.19 -45.51 29.72
CA GLY A 391 45.65 -45.43 29.64
C GLY A 391 46.30 -46.78 29.23
N GLY A 392 47.26 -46.72 28.32
CA GLY A 392 48.08 -47.86 27.96
C GLY A 392 49.04 -48.25 29.10
N ALA A 393 49.46 -49.45 29.13
CA ALA A 393 50.41 -49.99 30.10
C ALA A 393 51.85 -49.76 29.68
N GLY A 394 52.73 -49.79 30.64
CA GLY A 394 54.15 -49.76 30.39
C GLY A 394 54.68 -51.11 29.96
N GLY A 395 55.79 -51.09 29.21
CA GLY A 395 56.55 -52.27 28.84
C GLY A 395 57.31 -52.91 30.00
N GLY A 396 57.57 -54.22 29.94
CA GLY A 396 58.37 -54.95 30.91
C GLY A 396 59.85 -54.78 30.64
N GLY A 397 60.68 -54.88 31.73
CA GLY A 397 62.15 -54.92 31.66
C GLY A 397 62.66 -56.27 32.07
N ALA A 398 63.67 -56.80 31.37
CA ALA A 398 64.35 -58.01 31.72
C ALA A 398 65.87 -57.98 31.42
N SER A 399 66.72 -58.56 32.22
CA SER A 399 68.11 -58.78 31.93
C SER A 399 68.24 -59.68 30.69
N GLY A 400 69.02 -59.31 29.71
CA GLY A 400 69.24 -60.05 28.49
C GLY A 400 68.25 -59.76 27.37
N GLY A 401 67.63 -58.56 27.35
CA GLY A 401 66.94 -58.02 26.18
C GLY A 401 65.57 -58.63 25.83
N ARG A 402 64.70 -58.92 26.81
CA ARG A 402 63.54 -59.79 26.64
C ARG A 402 62.24 -59.24 27.25
N GLY A 403 62.11 -57.93 27.42
CA GLY A 403 60.93 -57.33 27.99
C GLY A 403 59.70 -57.34 27.06
N GLY A 404 58.58 -57.82 27.58
CA GLY A 404 57.31 -57.82 26.83
C GLY A 404 56.74 -56.39 26.62
N GLY A 405 56.09 -56.15 25.50
CA GLY A 405 55.41 -54.88 25.24
C GLY A 405 54.18 -54.70 26.12
N GLY A 406 53.93 -53.45 26.55
CA GLY A 406 52.71 -53.09 27.29
C GLY A 406 51.47 -53.18 26.41
N GLY A 407 50.38 -53.66 26.99
CA GLY A 407 49.07 -53.61 26.32
C GLY A 407 48.49 -52.20 26.20
N ALA A 408 47.81 -51.99 25.14
CA ALA A 408 47.02 -50.76 25.02
C ALA A 408 45.89 -50.69 26.03
N GLY A 409 45.45 -49.49 26.38
CA GLY A 409 44.17 -49.25 27.09
C GLY A 409 42.99 -49.80 26.31
N GLY A 410 41.99 -50.26 27.01
CA GLY A 410 40.73 -50.65 26.39
C GLY A 410 40.11 -49.49 25.61
N LEU A 411 39.33 -49.81 24.60
CA LEU A 411 38.61 -48.84 23.78
C LEU A 411 37.14 -49.22 23.75
N LEU A 412 36.29 -48.27 24.11
CA LEU A 412 34.83 -48.39 24.00
C LEU A 412 34.28 -47.20 23.19
N THR A 413 33.39 -47.51 22.23
CA THR A 413 32.71 -46.49 21.41
C THR A 413 31.26 -46.90 21.15
N SER A 414 30.36 -45.99 21.28
CA SER A 414 28.91 -46.12 21.02
C SER A 414 28.26 -44.77 21.18
N THR A 415 26.93 -44.75 21.32
CA THR A 415 26.15 -43.59 21.73
C THR A 415 25.59 -43.74 23.14
N VAL A 416 25.41 -42.64 23.84
CA VAL A 416 24.77 -42.64 25.16
C VAL A 416 23.75 -41.49 25.23
N SER A 417 22.60 -41.73 25.84
CA SER A 417 21.59 -40.67 26.06
C SER A 417 22.10 -39.69 27.12
N VAL A 418 21.88 -38.42 26.83
CA VAL A 418 22.22 -37.30 27.70
C VAL A 418 21.03 -36.38 27.86
N SER A 419 20.97 -35.59 28.96
CA SER A 419 19.92 -34.63 29.23
C SER A 419 20.53 -33.29 29.59
N ALA A 420 19.86 -32.22 29.19
CA ALA A 420 20.25 -30.88 29.58
C ALA A 420 20.27 -30.71 31.13
N GLY A 421 21.21 -29.94 31.63
CA GLY A 421 21.35 -29.68 33.07
C GLY A 421 21.90 -30.85 33.88
N THR A 422 22.10 -32.05 33.34
CA THR A 422 22.68 -33.19 34.02
C THR A 422 24.20 -33.15 33.93
N PRO A 423 24.96 -33.26 35.05
CA PRO A 423 26.41 -33.37 35.04
C PRO A 423 26.84 -34.77 34.68
N TYR A 424 27.79 -34.91 33.76
CA TYR A 424 28.38 -36.17 33.30
C TYR A 424 29.86 -36.17 33.65
N SER A 425 30.29 -37.10 34.56
CA SER A 425 31.67 -37.17 35.00
C SER A 425 32.56 -37.77 33.92
N ILE A 426 33.74 -37.18 33.75
CA ILE A 426 34.83 -37.67 32.88
C ILE A 426 36.05 -37.90 33.76
N THR A 427 36.74 -39.00 33.52
CA THR A 427 38.08 -39.25 34.08
C THR A 427 38.97 -39.81 32.94
N VAL A 428 40.10 -39.20 32.75
CA VAL A 428 41.09 -39.67 31.76
C VAL A 428 42.21 -40.40 32.48
N GLY A 429 42.36 -41.71 32.18
CA GLY A 429 43.35 -42.56 32.82
C GLY A 429 44.80 -42.28 32.36
N GLY A 430 45.69 -42.17 33.30
CA GLY A 430 47.12 -42.04 33.00
C GLY A 430 47.71 -43.33 32.44
N GLY A 431 48.73 -43.24 31.64
CA GLY A 431 49.50 -44.39 31.18
C GLY A 431 50.27 -45.07 32.33
N GLY A 432 50.46 -46.38 32.22
CA GLY A 432 51.25 -47.12 33.17
C GLY A 432 52.79 -46.94 32.97
N GLY A 433 53.49 -46.80 34.05
CA GLY A 433 54.96 -46.69 33.98
C GLY A 433 55.61 -47.91 33.39
N GLY A 434 56.66 -47.76 32.56
CA GLY A 434 57.54 -48.85 32.12
C GLY A 434 58.36 -49.35 33.32
N SER A 435 58.83 -50.58 33.26
CA SER A 435 59.68 -51.13 34.29
C SER A 435 61.00 -50.37 34.45
N ASN A 436 61.30 -50.01 35.69
CA ASN A 436 62.52 -49.28 36.06
C ASN A 436 63.70 -50.18 36.44
N GLY A 437 63.65 -51.45 36.16
CA GLY A 437 64.67 -52.40 36.54
C GLY A 437 64.80 -53.59 35.62
N VAL A 438 65.91 -54.35 35.84
CA VAL A 438 66.31 -55.50 34.96
C VAL A 438 65.33 -56.68 35.02
N ASN A 439 64.41 -56.75 35.98
CA ASN A 439 63.47 -57.84 36.17
C ASN A 439 62.06 -57.41 36.58
N GLY A 440 61.56 -56.27 36.11
CA GLY A 440 60.27 -55.76 36.49
C GLY A 440 59.20 -55.85 35.41
N ARG A 441 57.94 -56.02 35.82
CA ARG A 441 56.79 -55.88 34.93
C ARG A 441 56.47 -54.42 34.71
N GLY A 442 55.94 -54.08 33.56
CA GLY A 442 55.36 -52.82 33.30
C GLY A 442 54.07 -52.61 34.15
N SER A 443 53.86 -51.41 34.64
CA SER A 443 52.66 -51.11 35.34
C SER A 443 51.42 -51.03 34.42
N PRO A 444 50.26 -51.54 34.84
CA PRO A 444 49.06 -51.39 34.05
C PRO A 444 48.67 -49.89 33.88
N GLY A 445 48.00 -49.60 32.81
CA GLY A 445 47.40 -48.29 32.63
C GLY A 445 46.19 -48.07 33.55
N ASN A 446 45.81 -46.80 33.78
CA ASN A 446 44.63 -46.45 34.57
C ASN A 446 43.37 -46.45 33.70
N PRO A 447 42.19 -46.78 34.24
CA PRO A 447 40.93 -46.73 33.51
C PRO A 447 40.56 -45.27 33.15
N SER A 448 39.88 -45.10 32.02
CA SER A 448 39.17 -43.87 31.67
C SER A 448 37.65 -44.07 31.75
N THR A 449 36.95 -43.05 32.17
CA THR A 449 35.48 -43.11 32.32
C THR A 449 34.79 -41.94 31.65
N PHE A 450 33.63 -42.23 31.11
CA PHE A 450 32.64 -41.22 30.73
C PHE A 450 31.28 -41.65 31.28
N PHE A 451 30.74 -40.88 32.25
CA PHE A 451 29.53 -41.22 32.96
C PHE A 451 29.65 -42.60 33.66
N ASN A 452 28.86 -43.59 33.28
CA ASN A 452 28.91 -44.97 33.80
C ASN A 452 29.70 -45.95 32.88
N ILE A 453 30.35 -45.44 31.83
CA ILE A 453 31.10 -46.19 30.85
C ILE A 453 32.56 -46.17 31.26
N THR A 454 33.12 -47.35 31.57
CA THR A 454 34.50 -47.49 32.00
C THR A 454 35.28 -48.36 31.03
N SER A 455 36.35 -47.79 30.49
CA SER A 455 37.35 -48.53 29.72
C SER A 455 38.53 -48.88 30.64
N THR A 456 38.97 -50.14 30.62
CA THR A 456 39.99 -50.68 31.49
C THR A 456 41.37 -50.35 30.96
N GLY A 457 42.31 -50.01 31.83
CA GLY A 457 43.71 -49.78 31.48
C GLY A 457 44.40 -50.97 30.86
N GLY A 458 45.39 -50.71 30.08
CA GLY A 458 46.22 -51.79 29.42
C GLY A 458 46.94 -52.67 30.41
N GLY A 459 47.18 -53.94 30.04
CA GLY A 459 47.97 -54.90 30.83
C GLY A 459 49.46 -54.67 30.69
N GLY A 460 50.19 -54.61 31.80
CA GLY A 460 51.65 -54.42 31.79
C GLY A 460 52.41 -55.54 31.08
N GLY A 461 53.45 -55.17 30.33
CA GLY A 461 54.37 -56.12 29.72
C GLY A 461 55.09 -56.93 30.74
N ALA A 462 55.34 -58.19 30.40
CA ALA A 462 56.06 -59.12 31.26
C ALA A 462 57.56 -58.78 31.39
N GLY A 463 58.09 -58.96 32.58
CA GLY A 463 59.48 -58.89 32.91
C GLY A 463 59.93 -60.24 33.53
N ASN A 464 61.21 -60.35 33.88
CA ASN A 464 61.75 -61.54 34.50
C ASN A 464 61.50 -61.51 36.01
N ASP A 465 60.58 -62.31 36.51
CA ASP A 465 60.18 -62.37 37.92
C ASP A 465 61.03 -63.30 38.77
N GLY A 466 62.30 -63.66 38.31
CA GLY A 466 63.21 -64.52 39.06
C GLY A 466 62.99 -66.02 38.86
N GLY A 467 62.05 -66.46 38.08
CA GLY A 467 61.71 -67.87 37.75
C GLY A 467 61.60 -68.19 36.28
N GLY A 468 61.98 -67.34 35.39
CA GLY A 468 62.15 -67.62 33.99
C GLY A 468 60.91 -67.48 33.07
N THR A 469 59.66 -67.58 33.61
CA THR A 469 58.45 -67.51 32.77
C THR A 469 57.50 -66.43 33.34
N GLY A 470 57.42 -65.33 32.63
CA GLY A 470 56.51 -64.27 33.04
C GLY A 470 55.39 -64.02 32.03
N PRO A 471 54.09 -64.29 32.37
CA PRO A 471 52.98 -63.90 31.52
C PRO A 471 52.81 -62.43 31.52
N GLY A 472 52.30 -61.84 30.42
CA GLY A 472 51.81 -60.47 30.39
C GLY A 472 50.65 -60.32 31.32
N LEU A 473 50.43 -59.06 31.87
CA LEU A 473 49.32 -58.80 32.72
C LEU A 473 48.03 -58.63 31.91
N PRO A 474 46.87 -59.00 32.51
CA PRO A 474 45.57 -58.71 31.92
C PRO A 474 45.31 -57.23 31.90
N GLY A 475 44.48 -56.77 30.98
CA GLY A 475 44.05 -55.41 30.89
C GLY A 475 43.00 -55.17 29.78
N GLY A 476 42.59 -53.91 29.49
CA GLY A 476 41.75 -53.58 28.34
C GLY A 476 42.29 -54.32 27.09
N SER A 477 43.56 -54.15 26.80
CA SER A 477 44.35 -55.08 25.99
C SER A 477 45.44 -55.65 26.85
N GLY A 478 45.78 -56.94 26.62
CA GLY A 478 46.76 -57.67 27.41
C GLY A 478 48.22 -57.29 27.13
N GLY A 479 49.08 -57.34 28.12
CA GLY A 479 50.56 -57.20 27.95
C GLY A 479 51.18 -58.35 27.28
N GLY A 480 52.33 -58.15 26.57
CA GLY A 480 53.16 -59.22 25.92
C GLY A 480 53.83 -60.07 26.94
N GLY A 481 53.99 -61.42 26.67
CA GLY A 481 54.67 -62.38 27.49
C GLY A 481 56.21 -62.29 27.37
N HIS A 482 56.91 -62.71 28.43
CA HIS A 482 58.36 -62.87 28.48
C HIS A 482 58.70 -64.35 28.40
N TYR A 483 59.75 -64.70 27.71
CA TYR A 483 60.23 -66.05 27.60
C TYR A 483 59.20 -67.01 26.99
N ASP A 484 58.76 -68.02 27.68
CA ASP A 484 57.65 -68.91 27.32
C ASP A 484 56.34 -68.52 28.00
N GLY A 485 56.29 -67.29 28.53
CA GLY A 485 55.12 -66.79 29.16
C GLY A 485 54.06 -66.40 28.13
N SER A 486 52.80 -66.73 28.42
CA SER A 486 51.69 -66.33 27.61
C SER A 486 51.51 -64.79 27.62
N GLY A 487 51.02 -64.27 26.52
CA GLY A 487 50.53 -62.91 26.57
C GLY A 487 49.37 -62.78 27.53
N GLY A 488 49.25 -61.61 28.19
CA GLY A 488 48.11 -61.29 29.04
C GLY A 488 46.77 -61.24 28.26
N PRO A 489 45.67 -61.71 28.84
CA PRO A 489 44.39 -61.66 28.20
C PRO A 489 43.90 -60.18 28.04
N GLY A 490 43.28 -59.91 26.92
CA GLY A 490 42.47 -58.67 26.73
C GLY A 490 41.04 -58.84 27.25
N ILE A 491 40.36 -57.74 27.58
CA ILE A 491 38.95 -57.77 27.91
C ILE A 491 38.12 -57.74 26.64
N GLY A 492 37.23 -58.72 26.48
CA GLY A 492 36.32 -58.76 25.34
C GLY A 492 35.54 -57.49 25.12
N GLY A 493 35.51 -57.00 23.91
CA GLY A 493 34.84 -55.71 23.56
C GLY A 493 35.67 -54.46 23.83
N GLN A 494 36.83 -54.56 24.54
CA GLN A 494 37.71 -53.43 24.80
C GLN A 494 39.07 -53.54 24.17
N GLY A 495 39.59 -54.77 23.97
CA GLY A 495 40.89 -55.02 23.33
C GLY A 495 41.24 -56.49 23.24
N TYR A 496 42.39 -56.77 22.67
CA TYR A 496 42.88 -58.11 22.38
C TYR A 496 44.05 -58.55 23.27
N PRO A 497 44.34 -59.84 23.37
CA PRO A 497 45.44 -60.33 24.18
C PRO A 497 46.80 -59.89 23.63
N GLY A 498 47.80 -59.89 24.49
CA GLY A 498 49.21 -59.77 24.10
C GLY A 498 49.75 -61.08 23.48
N GLY A 499 50.85 -60.98 22.73
CA GLY A 499 51.56 -62.09 22.15
C GLY A 499 52.37 -62.82 23.20
N PRO A 500 52.59 -64.15 23.05
CA PRO A 500 53.47 -64.96 23.90
C PRO A 500 54.97 -64.71 23.65
N GLY A 501 55.81 -64.95 24.65
CA GLY A 501 57.26 -65.07 24.48
C GLY A 501 57.66 -66.51 24.02
N ILE A 502 58.89 -66.68 23.59
CA ILE A 502 59.45 -68.02 23.19
C ILE A 502 60.75 -68.31 23.86
N THR A 503 61.12 -69.65 24.01
CA THR A 503 62.21 -70.13 24.85
C THR A 503 63.47 -70.47 24.14
N ASN A 504 63.51 -70.87 22.87
CA ASN A 504 64.72 -71.42 22.23
C ASN A 504 64.78 -71.27 20.70
N PRO A 505 65.94 -70.99 20.03
CA PRO A 505 67.25 -70.70 20.63
C PRO A 505 67.48 -69.21 20.98
N ASN A 506 66.69 -68.31 20.48
CA ASN A 506 66.78 -66.83 20.72
C ASN A 506 65.48 -66.35 21.28
N PHE A 507 65.43 -65.87 22.47
CA PHE A 507 64.30 -65.53 23.33
C PHE A 507 63.60 -64.24 22.92
N GLY A 508 62.65 -64.30 22.05
CA GLY A 508 61.85 -63.17 21.70
C GLY A 508 60.64 -62.99 22.63
N SER A 509 60.43 -61.81 23.14
CA SER A 509 59.21 -61.44 23.95
C SER A 509 58.07 -61.00 23.08
N GLY A 510 56.88 -61.28 23.53
CA GLY A 510 55.67 -60.92 22.82
C GLY A 510 55.35 -59.40 22.84
N GLY A 511 54.72 -58.94 21.84
CA GLY A 511 54.12 -57.55 21.81
C GLY A 511 52.81 -57.50 22.59
N GLY A 512 52.49 -56.33 23.15
CA GLY A 512 51.21 -56.08 23.82
C GLY A 512 50.01 -56.04 22.85
N GLY A 513 48.82 -56.41 23.29
CA GLY A 513 47.61 -56.36 22.52
C GLY A 513 47.17 -54.89 22.24
N GLY A 514 46.50 -54.67 21.15
CA GLY A 514 45.86 -53.42 20.76
C GLY A 514 44.35 -53.56 20.68
N ALA A 515 43.61 -52.43 20.55
CA ALA A 515 42.18 -52.49 20.41
C ALA A 515 41.71 -53.03 19.04
N GLY A 516 42.56 -52.99 18.01
CA GLY A 516 42.25 -53.49 16.67
C GLY A 516 42.72 -54.91 16.41
N GLY A 517 43.52 -55.48 17.32
CA GLY A 517 44.02 -56.83 17.19
C GLY A 517 45.02 -57.26 18.27
N ALA A 518 45.32 -58.56 18.34
CA ALA A 518 46.25 -59.12 19.27
C ALA A 518 47.71 -58.72 18.97
N GLY A 519 48.53 -58.66 20.04
CA GLY A 519 49.96 -58.57 19.90
C GLY A 519 50.49 -59.90 19.34
N THR A 520 51.57 -59.88 18.62
CA THR A 520 52.19 -61.08 18.06
C THR A 520 53.28 -61.67 19.02
N GLY A 521 53.45 -62.96 18.97
CA GLY A 521 54.53 -63.60 19.69
C GLY A 521 55.89 -63.17 19.15
N GLY A 522 56.88 -63.10 20.04
CA GLY A 522 58.26 -63.00 19.65
C GLY A 522 58.72 -64.29 18.95
N ASN A 523 59.77 -64.20 18.14
CA ASN A 523 60.42 -65.36 17.50
C ASN A 523 61.95 -65.30 17.65
N THR A 524 62.66 -66.16 17.00
CA THR A 524 64.11 -66.25 17.13
C THR A 524 64.91 -65.11 16.51
N THR A 525 64.29 -64.20 15.82
CA THR A 525 64.89 -63.06 15.09
C THR A 525 64.35 -61.70 15.43
N PHE A 526 63.16 -61.61 15.98
CA PHE A 526 62.54 -60.31 16.37
C PHE A 526 61.62 -60.42 17.60
N GLY A 527 61.51 -59.36 18.32
CA GLY A 527 60.45 -59.16 19.34
C GLY A 527 59.08 -59.07 18.68
N GLY A 528 58.05 -59.59 19.32
CA GLY A 528 56.68 -59.53 18.78
C GLY A 528 56.18 -58.12 18.58
N PRO A 529 55.66 -57.77 17.43
CA PRO A 529 54.97 -56.52 17.21
C PRO A 529 53.75 -56.34 18.12
N GLY A 530 53.47 -55.11 18.52
CA GLY A 530 52.25 -54.75 19.22
C GLY A 530 51.00 -54.86 18.34
N GLY A 531 49.87 -55.20 18.95
CA GLY A 531 48.59 -55.28 18.22
C GLY A 531 48.12 -53.88 17.73
N PRO A 532 47.49 -53.86 16.57
CA PRO A 532 47.05 -52.58 15.96
C PRO A 532 46.02 -51.86 16.83
N GLY A 533 46.02 -50.56 16.74
CA GLY A 533 44.97 -49.70 17.28
C GLY A 533 43.72 -49.64 16.37
N LEU A 534 42.65 -49.05 16.85
CA LEU A 534 41.41 -48.77 16.10
C LEU A 534 41.32 -47.31 15.74
N ALA A 535 40.71 -47.03 14.57
CA ALA A 535 40.38 -45.68 14.10
C ALA A 535 38.85 -45.47 14.01
N PRO A 536 38.16 -45.15 15.11
CA PRO A 536 36.69 -45.11 15.17
C PRO A 536 36.05 -43.95 14.36
N GLY A 537 36.83 -43.02 13.85
CA GLY A 537 36.31 -41.89 13.04
C GLY A 537 35.59 -40.78 13.82
N ILE A 538 35.37 -40.93 15.09
CA ILE A 538 34.64 -39.95 15.93
C ILE A 538 35.34 -38.59 16.03
N ALA A 539 36.65 -38.55 16.00
CA ALA A 539 37.48 -37.34 15.97
C ALA A 539 37.97 -36.94 14.57
N GLY A 540 37.48 -37.61 13.53
CA GLY A 540 37.92 -37.44 12.16
C GLY A 540 38.61 -38.69 11.61
N PRO A 541 38.84 -38.78 10.28
CA PRO A 541 39.41 -39.94 9.63
C PRO A 541 40.92 -40.09 9.94
N GLY A 542 41.38 -41.35 10.06
CA GLY A 542 42.81 -41.69 10.11
C GLY A 542 43.48 -41.55 11.48
N ILE A 543 42.75 -41.22 12.56
CA ILE A 543 43.32 -41.19 13.91
C ILE A 543 43.13 -42.54 14.58
N PHE A 544 44.24 -43.20 14.92
CA PHE A 544 44.24 -44.48 15.62
C PHE A 544 44.40 -44.32 17.12
N TYR A 545 43.75 -45.17 17.88
CA TYR A 545 43.78 -45.21 19.34
C TYR A 545 44.10 -46.65 19.82
N ALA A 546 44.71 -46.78 21.01
CA ALA A 546 44.91 -48.02 21.69
C ALA A 546 45.74 -49.06 20.92
N GLY A 547 46.87 -48.66 20.39
CA GLY A 547 47.89 -49.61 19.79
C GLY A 547 48.78 -50.20 20.86
N GLY A 548 49.06 -51.49 20.77
CA GLY A 548 49.94 -52.23 21.69
C GLY A 548 51.45 -51.92 21.53
N GLY A 549 52.24 -52.03 22.59
CA GLY A 549 53.69 -51.85 22.54
C GLY A 549 54.42 -53.09 21.94
N GLY A 550 55.52 -52.85 21.28
CA GLY A 550 56.37 -53.93 20.74
C GLY A 550 57.21 -54.66 21.83
N GLY A 551 57.40 -55.93 21.69
CA GLY A 551 58.34 -56.76 22.50
C GLY A 551 59.80 -56.60 22.08
N GLN A 552 60.73 -57.05 22.90
CA GLN A 552 62.16 -56.93 22.69
C GLN A 552 62.81 -58.33 22.53
N ILE A 553 63.88 -58.40 21.77
CA ILE A 553 64.86 -59.54 21.70
C ILE A 553 66.29 -58.99 21.76
N ASP A 554 67.22 -59.79 22.28
CA ASP A 554 68.68 -59.47 22.35
C ASP A 554 69.49 -60.68 21.94
N PRO A 555 70.39 -60.62 20.96
CA PRO A 555 70.44 -59.61 19.92
C PRO A 555 69.40 -59.84 18.82
N GLY A 556 68.63 -58.85 18.38
CA GLY A 556 67.71 -59.06 17.27
C GLY A 556 66.89 -57.81 16.96
N THR A 557 65.92 -57.93 16.02
CA THR A 557 65.07 -56.85 15.61
C THR A 557 63.96 -56.61 16.65
N GLN A 558 63.77 -55.37 17.01
CA GLN A 558 62.71 -54.91 17.93
C GLN A 558 61.35 -55.08 17.31
N GLY A 559 60.38 -55.41 18.14
CA GLY A 559 58.98 -55.39 17.73
C GLY A 559 58.45 -53.93 17.54
N SER A 560 57.82 -53.69 16.46
CA SER A 560 57.18 -52.39 16.22
C SER A 560 55.97 -52.21 17.11
N GLY A 561 55.68 -50.96 17.46
CA GLY A 561 54.42 -50.62 18.10
C GLY A 561 53.24 -50.75 17.14
N GLY A 562 52.09 -51.16 17.64
CA GLY A 562 50.86 -51.35 16.84
C GLY A 562 50.34 -50.06 16.24
N SER A 563 49.99 -50.04 14.97
CA SER A 563 49.49 -48.86 14.18
C SER A 563 50.43 -47.66 14.25
N GLY A 564 51.73 -47.82 14.60
CA GLY A 564 52.67 -46.71 14.74
C GLY A 564 52.48 -45.78 15.95
N ILE A 565 51.50 -46.05 16.83
CA ILE A 565 51.22 -45.27 18.04
C ILE A 565 51.67 -46.01 19.32
N GLY A 566 51.90 -47.35 19.29
CA GLY A 566 52.51 -48.10 20.39
C GLY A 566 54.03 -47.87 20.42
N GLY A 567 54.66 -47.89 21.59
CA GLY A 567 56.11 -47.82 21.72
C GLY A 567 56.79 -49.03 21.13
N SER A 568 57.81 -48.83 20.34
CA SER A 568 58.63 -49.94 19.81
C SER A 568 59.49 -50.57 20.91
N GLY A 569 59.78 -51.84 20.82
CA GLY A 569 60.73 -52.53 21.74
C GLY A 569 62.10 -51.87 21.69
N GLY A 570 62.98 -52.14 22.72
CA GLY A 570 64.39 -51.76 22.73
C GLY A 570 64.73 -50.40 23.40
N GLY A 571 64.04 -50.00 24.39
CA GLY A 571 64.38 -48.83 25.20
C GLY A 571 63.19 -48.07 25.72
N GLN A 572 63.38 -46.79 26.08
CA GLN A 572 62.38 -45.91 26.64
C GLN A 572 61.40 -45.38 25.55
N ASN A 573 60.80 -46.26 24.78
CA ASN A 573 59.87 -45.93 23.73
C ASN A 573 58.43 -45.88 24.33
N PRO A 574 57.93 -44.75 24.71
CA PRO A 574 56.56 -44.62 25.25
C PRO A 574 55.52 -44.84 24.15
N GLY A 575 54.33 -45.21 24.60
CA GLY A 575 53.15 -45.12 23.73
C GLY A 575 52.88 -43.66 23.39
N ALA A 576 52.25 -43.41 22.24
CA ALA A 576 51.93 -42.06 21.80
C ALA A 576 51.03 -41.34 22.80
N SER A 577 51.25 -40.08 22.97
CA SER A 577 50.47 -39.23 23.88
C SER A 577 48.99 -39.21 23.50
N TYR A 578 48.13 -39.33 24.51
CA TYR A 578 46.67 -39.21 24.43
C TYR A 578 45.98 -40.24 23.50
N THR A 579 46.60 -41.40 23.36
CA THR A 579 46.04 -42.46 22.52
C THR A 579 45.76 -43.77 23.27
N GLY A 580 46.12 -43.86 24.55
CA GLY A 580 46.01 -45.08 25.36
C GLY A 580 46.92 -46.20 24.84
N SER A 581 47.99 -45.85 24.16
CA SER A 581 48.93 -46.86 23.54
C SER A 581 49.87 -47.48 24.56
N GLY A 582 50.23 -48.79 24.40
CA GLY A 582 51.17 -49.48 25.23
C GLY A 582 52.63 -49.08 24.98
N GLY A 583 53.42 -49.04 26.02
CA GLY A 583 54.86 -48.79 25.99
C GLY A 583 55.67 -49.99 25.48
N GLY A 584 56.82 -49.78 24.81
CA GLY A 584 57.73 -50.83 24.34
C GLY A 584 58.49 -51.48 25.50
N GLY A 585 58.72 -52.79 25.38
CA GLY A 585 59.55 -53.57 26.27
C GLY A 585 61.06 -53.25 26.15
N ASN A 586 61.80 -53.33 27.24
CA ASN A 586 63.28 -53.15 27.23
C ASN A 586 64.03 -54.40 27.73
N GLY A 587 65.15 -54.63 27.17
CA GLY A 587 65.95 -55.81 27.46
C GLY A 587 67.38 -55.58 27.92
N THR A 588 67.88 -54.37 27.88
CA THR A 588 69.29 -54.04 28.16
C THR A 588 69.55 -53.34 29.50
N GLY A 589 68.67 -53.55 30.47
CA GLY A 589 68.87 -53.05 31.83
C GLY A 589 68.44 -51.59 32.04
N GLY A 590 67.83 -50.94 31.06
CA GLY A 590 67.24 -49.59 31.18
C GLY A 590 65.74 -49.60 31.49
N THR A 591 65.19 -48.45 31.56
CA THR A 591 63.75 -48.25 31.77
C THR A 591 62.95 -48.59 30.48
N ALA A 592 61.93 -49.40 30.62
CA ALA A 592 61.02 -49.69 29.53
C ALA A 592 60.10 -48.52 29.25
N GLY A 593 59.51 -48.46 28.05
CA GLY A 593 58.59 -47.36 27.67
C GLY A 593 57.34 -47.35 28.53
N ALA A 594 56.97 -46.20 28.96
CA ALA A 594 55.67 -45.95 29.60
C ALA A 594 54.51 -46.06 28.62
N GLY A 595 53.36 -46.49 29.09
CA GLY A 595 52.11 -46.35 28.27
C GLY A 595 51.67 -44.91 28.09
N GLY A 596 51.05 -44.66 27.01
CA GLY A 596 50.40 -43.37 26.75
C GLY A 596 49.13 -43.18 27.58
N PRO A 597 48.83 -41.96 28.01
CA PRO A 597 47.56 -41.66 28.68
C PRO A 597 46.37 -41.96 27.77
N GLY A 598 45.22 -42.21 28.38
CA GLY A 598 43.95 -42.39 27.69
C GLY A 598 43.38 -41.10 27.11
N VAL A 599 42.23 -41.22 26.54
CA VAL A 599 41.43 -40.09 25.99
C VAL A 599 39.95 -40.41 26.09
N VAL A 600 39.15 -39.36 26.35
CA VAL A 600 37.70 -39.44 26.22
C VAL A 600 37.28 -38.42 25.12
N ILE A 601 36.49 -38.87 24.14
CA ILE A 601 35.97 -38.03 23.07
C ILE A 601 34.46 -38.12 23.10
N ILE A 602 33.78 -36.96 22.99
CA ILE A 602 32.35 -36.88 22.74
C ILE A 602 32.08 -36.04 21.49
N ALA A 603 31.13 -36.49 20.69
CA ALA A 603 30.75 -35.82 19.47
C ALA A 603 29.22 -35.79 19.32
N TYR A 604 28.72 -34.66 18.83
CA TYR A 604 27.30 -34.49 18.55
C TYR A 604 27.09 -33.38 17.47
N PRO A 605 25.95 -33.36 16.74
CA PRO A 605 25.71 -32.37 15.69
C PRO A 605 25.80 -30.94 16.17
N THR A 606 26.32 -30.03 15.35
CA THR A 606 26.45 -28.59 15.65
C THR A 606 25.12 -27.89 15.81
N ALA A 607 24.00 -28.50 15.39
CA ALA A 607 22.63 -28.00 15.60
C ALA A 607 22.23 -27.93 17.07
N PHE A 608 22.97 -28.54 18.00
CA PHE A 608 22.71 -28.50 19.42
C PHE A 608 23.65 -27.52 20.15
N THR A 609 23.26 -27.12 21.37
CA THR A 609 24.08 -26.21 22.20
C THR A 609 25.47 -26.77 22.46
N ALA A 610 26.47 -25.93 22.59
CA ALA A 610 27.77 -26.29 23.17
C ALA A 610 27.60 -26.71 24.63
N LEU A 611 28.64 -27.39 25.20
CA LEU A 611 28.68 -27.64 26.65
C LEU A 611 28.54 -26.31 27.42
N SER A 612 27.61 -26.24 28.36
CA SER A 612 27.38 -25.07 29.20
C SER A 612 28.44 -24.91 30.28
N SER A 613 29.01 -26.05 30.72
CA SER A 613 30.13 -26.06 31.66
C SER A 613 31.08 -27.24 31.41
N ILE A 614 32.38 -27.01 31.60
CA ILE A 614 33.45 -28.02 31.63
C ILE A 614 34.25 -27.76 32.88
N SER A 615 34.46 -28.81 33.69
CA SER A 615 35.24 -28.70 34.94
C SER A 615 36.65 -28.14 34.68
N PRO A 616 37.15 -27.20 35.49
CA PRO A 616 38.53 -26.71 35.39
C PRO A 616 39.62 -27.81 35.56
N GLY A 617 39.26 -28.96 36.17
CA GLY A 617 40.14 -30.09 36.32
C GLY A 617 40.33 -30.94 35.06
N LEU A 618 39.62 -30.67 33.98
CA LEU A 618 39.73 -31.37 32.70
C LEU A 618 40.61 -30.60 31.73
N SER A 619 41.57 -31.27 31.11
CA SER A 619 42.32 -30.77 29.96
C SER A 619 41.65 -31.29 28.67
N TYR A 620 41.29 -30.33 27.76
CA TYR A 620 40.57 -30.68 26.53
C TYR A 620 40.91 -29.75 25.36
N ASP A 621 40.58 -30.21 24.17
CA ASP A 621 40.51 -29.38 22.97
C ASP A 621 39.24 -29.71 22.13
N THR A 622 39.02 -28.95 21.06
CA THR A 622 37.89 -29.12 20.13
C THR A 622 38.41 -29.32 18.71
N PRO A 623 38.88 -30.53 18.37
CA PRO A 623 39.44 -30.80 17.06
C PRO A 623 38.42 -30.60 15.94
N GLY A 624 38.76 -29.84 14.88
CA GLY A 624 37.88 -29.51 13.74
C GLY A 624 37.76 -30.61 12.67
N GLY A 625 38.08 -31.86 12.99
CA GLY A 625 38.21 -32.91 11.99
C GLY A 625 36.94 -33.58 11.46
N ARG A 626 35.74 -33.24 12.01
CA ARG A 626 34.46 -33.86 11.62
C ARG A 626 33.42 -32.77 11.25
N PRO A 627 33.19 -32.54 9.94
CA PRO A 627 32.23 -31.53 9.51
C PRO A 627 30.82 -31.76 10.04
N GLY A 628 30.13 -30.70 10.51
CA GLY A 628 28.77 -30.77 11.04
C GLY A 628 28.63 -31.27 12.48
N TYR A 629 29.76 -31.59 13.15
CA TYR A 629 29.77 -32.04 14.54
C TYR A 629 30.60 -31.15 15.44
N ARG A 630 30.16 -30.99 16.69
CA ARG A 630 30.96 -30.50 17.79
C ARG A 630 31.70 -31.70 18.37
N VAL A 631 33.02 -31.64 18.44
CA VAL A 631 33.88 -32.70 18.98
C VAL A 631 34.65 -32.10 20.17
N TYR A 632 34.56 -32.76 21.32
CA TYR A 632 35.36 -32.45 22.51
C TYR A 632 36.28 -33.62 22.79
N ARG A 633 37.58 -33.38 22.89
CA ARG A 633 38.59 -34.40 23.20
C ARG A 633 39.23 -34.03 24.54
N PHE A 634 38.99 -34.88 25.55
CA PHE A 634 39.54 -34.75 26.91
C PHE A 634 40.75 -35.70 26.99
N TYR A 635 41.89 -35.15 27.32
CA TYR A 635 43.17 -35.86 27.33
C TYR A 635 43.87 -35.83 28.69
N GLY A 636 43.25 -35.30 29.74
CA GLY A 636 43.78 -35.30 31.12
C GLY A 636 42.76 -34.83 32.13
N GLY A 637 42.95 -35.25 33.40
CA GLY A 637 42.15 -34.78 34.53
C GLY A 637 40.86 -35.55 34.74
N SER A 638 40.05 -35.02 35.65
CA SER A 638 38.73 -35.54 36.01
C SER A 638 37.78 -34.39 36.38
N GLY A 639 36.52 -34.58 36.13
CA GLY A 639 35.47 -33.61 36.51
C GLY A 639 34.20 -33.75 35.66
N PRO A 640 33.12 -33.04 36.04
CA PRO A 640 31.89 -33.05 35.30
C PRO A 640 31.93 -32.13 34.05
N ILE A 641 31.11 -32.48 33.08
CA ILE A 641 30.66 -31.65 31.97
C ILE A 641 29.14 -31.56 31.99
N GLN A 642 28.56 -30.52 31.39
CA GLN A 642 27.12 -30.31 31.34
C GLN A 642 26.73 -29.57 30.07
N TRP A 643 25.56 -29.88 29.50
CA TRP A 643 24.93 -29.14 28.43
C TRP A 643 23.94 -28.12 28.94
#